data_8e96b561b27c06a6b667588e6d322dde
#
_entry.id   8e96b561b27c06a6b667588e6d322dde
#
_cell.length_a   1.000
_cell.length_b   1.000
_cell.length_c   1.000
_cell.angle_alpha   90.00
_cell.angle_beta   90.00
_cell.angle_gamma   90.00
#
_symmetry.space_group_name_H-M   'P 1'
#
loop_
_entity.id
_entity.type
_entity.pdbx_description
1 polymer ?
#
loop_
_entity_poly.entity_id
_entity_poly.type
_entity_poly.pdbx_seq_one_letter_code
_entity_poly.pdbx_strand_id
1 'polypeptide(L)'
;MAKTTIYRSWPNRAALAVDVLVQMVAAAAPPPADGDPLRALRTDLRRIAEAAEGLPGRLLVSLLGEAEHDPEIHEALARELFGPRRQGTVKAIRRAQDSGALRPDVPPYLAGDLLYGPLFYRKFIRHEPVTGAFVDQVFGHILAGLRPRPARRK
;
A
#
# COMPACT_ATOMS: atom_id res chain seq x y z
N MET A 1 -22.15 -23.41 -20.51
CA MET A 1 -20.92 -24.00 -19.92
C MET A 1 -20.05 -23.01 -19.10
N ALA A 2 -20.34 -21.74 -19.06
CA ALA A 2 -19.47 -20.75 -18.39
C ALA A 2 -19.61 -20.61 -16.85
N LYS A 3 -20.79 -20.92 -16.29
CA LYS A 3 -21.01 -20.75 -14.83
C LYS A 3 -20.23 -21.74 -13.96
N THR A 4 -20.12 -22.98 -14.38
CA THR A 4 -19.47 -24.06 -13.58
C THR A 4 -17.95 -23.86 -13.45
N THR A 5 -17.30 -23.23 -14.40
CA THR A 5 -15.85 -22.98 -14.37
C THR A 5 -15.51 -21.85 -13.42
N ILE A 6 -16.35 -20.81 -13.33
CA ILE A 6 -16.15 -19.67 -12.44
C ILE A 6 -16.24 -20.11 -10.97
N TYR A 7 -17.26 -20.87 -10.60
CA TYR A 7 -17.44 -21.35 -9.22
C TYR A 7 -16.40 -22.38 -8.75
N ARG A 8 -15.60 -22.94 -9.65
CA ARG A 8 -14.50 -23.84 -9.29
C ARG A 8 -13.24 -23.09 -8.88
N SER A 9 -13.06 -21.87 -9.36
CA SER A 9 -11.89 -21.00 -9.04
C SER A 9 -12.18 -20.00 -7.91
N TRP A 10 -13.46 -19.58 -7.78
CA TRP A 10 -13.86 -18.63 -6.74
C TRP A 10 -15.12 -19.16 -6.03
N PRO A 11 -15.03 -19.47 -4.72
CA PRO A 11 -16.14 -20.06 -3.97
C PRO A 11 -17.35 -19.11 -3.85
N ASN A 12 -17.12 -17.80 -3.97
CA ASN A 12 -18.17 -16.77 -3.92
C ASN A 12 -17.79 -15.51 -4.74
N ARG A 13 -18.75 -14.59 -4.87
CA ARG A 13 -18.56 -13.32 -5.59
C ARG A 13 -17.51 -12.42 -4.93
N ALA A 14 -17.39 -12.48 -3.61
CA ALA A 14 -16.44 -11.71 -2.84
C ALA A 14 -15.00 -12.12 -3.19
N ALA A 15 -14.71 -13.43 -3.19
CA ALA A 15 -13.39 -13.96 -3.58
C ALA A 15 -13.01 -13.54 -5.01
N LEU A 16 -13.95 -13.58 -5.95
CA LEU A 16 -13.72 -13.09 -7.31
C LEU A 16 -13.40 -11.59 -7.34
N ALA A 17 -14.16 -10.78 -6.62
CA ALA A 17 -13.97 -9.32 -6.61
C ALA A 17 -12.62 -8.93 -5.98
N VAL A 18 -12.22 -9.60 -4.91
CA VAL A 18 -10.90 -9.39 -4.28
C VAL A 18 -9.79 -9.84 -5.22
N ASP A 19 -9.88 -11.00 -5.88
CA ASP A 19 -8.87 -11.45 -6.84
C ASP A 19 -8.71 -10.47 -8.02
N VAL A 20 -9.82 -10.00 -8.58
CA VAL A 20 -9.80 -8.96 -9.63
C VAL A 20 -9.08 -7.69 -9.13
N LEU A 21 -9.40 -7.23 -7.92
CA LEU A 21 -8.72 -6.07 -7.33
C LEU A 21 -7.22 -6.32 -7.16
N VAL A 22 -6.83 -7.48 -6.64
CA VAL A 22 -5.42 -7.86 -6.46
C VAL A 22 -4.66 -7.81 -7.78
N GLN A 23 -5.23 -8.39 -8.83
CA GLN A 23 -4.62 -8.37 -10.18
C GLN A 23 -4.51 -6.95 -10.75
N MET A 24 -5.56 -6.14 -10.60
CA MET A 24 -5.55 -4.74 -11.05
C MET A 24 -4.49 -3.91 -10.31
N VAL A 25 -4.37 -4.09 -9.00
CA VAL A 25 -3.36 -3.39 -8.19
C VAL A 25 -1.95 -3.90 -8.52
N ALA A 26 -1.76 -5.19 -8.73
CA ALA A 26 -0.47 -5.75 -9.12
C ALA A 26 0.02 -5.20 -10.48
N ALA A 27 -0.90 -5.01 -11.43
CA ALA A 27 -0.60 -4.42 -12.73
C ALA A 27 -0.28 -2.92 -12.64
N ALA A 28 -1.08 -2.16 -11.87
CA ALA A 28 -0.93 -0.70 -11.75
C ALA A 28 0.22 -0.29 -10.82
N ALA A 29 0.42 -1.03 -9.73
CA ALA A 29 1.40 -0.74 -8.70
C ALA A 29 2.15 -2.03 -8.27
N PRO A 30 3.05 -2.57 -9.11
CA PRO A 30 3.86 -3.72 -8.74
C PRO A 30 4.69 -3.41 -7.48
N PRO A 31 5.05 -4.42 -6.68
CA PRO A 31 5.83 -4.23 -5.45
C PRO A 31 7.12 -3.45 -5.69
N PRO A 32 7.67 -2.76 -4.67
CA PRO A 32 8.92 -2.04 -4.78
C PRO A 32 10.03 -2.92 -5.36
N ALA A 33 10.68 -2.45 -6.42
CA ALA A 33 11.75 -3.17 -7.10
C ALA A 33 13.04 -3.18 -6.27
N ASP A 34 14.00 -4.03 -6.66
CA ASP A 34 15.37 -3.99 -6.15
C ASP A 34 16.05 -2.67 -6.56
N GLY A 35 17.13 -2.30 -5.84
CA GLY A 35 17.85 -1.04 -6.03
C GLY A 35 17.76 -0.10 -4.82
N ASP A 36 17.81 1.21 -5.06
CA ASP A 36 17.66 2.22 -3.99
C ASP A 36 16.29 2.09 -3.31
N PRO A 37 16.25 1.69 -2.03
CA PRO A 37 15.00 1.42 -1.32
C PRO A 37 14.13 2.67 -1.14
N LEU A 38 14.72 3.86 -1.00
CA LEU A 38 13.95 5.11 -0.86
C LEU A 38 13.28 5.51 -2.18
N ARG A 39 14.00 5.35 -3.28
CA ARG A 39 13.46 5.57 -4.62
C ARG A 39 12.34 4.57 -4.92
N ALA A 40 12.53 3.32 -4.56
CA ALA A 40 11.53 2.26 -4.75
C ALA A 40 10.25 2.57 -3.96
N LEU A 41 10.36 2.95 -2.68
CA LEU A 41 9.23 3.36 -1.84
C LEU A 41 8.48 4.57 -2.41
N ARG A 42 9.20 5.60 -2.86
CA ARG A 42 8.57 6.79 -3.48
C ARG A 42 7.82 6.44 -4.75
N THR A 43 8.40 5.57 -5.58
CA THR A 43 7.77 5.11 -6.83
C THR A 43 6.52 4.30 -6.53
N ASP A 44 6.57 3.41 -5.54
CA ASP A 44 5.41 2.61 -5.12
C ASP A 44 4.26 3.50 -4.60
N LEU A 45 4.56 4.48 -3.73
CA LEU A 45 3.57 5.45 -3.25
C LEU A 45 2.88 6.20 -4.39
N ARG A 46 3.62 6.64 -5.41
CA ARG A 46 3.05 7.32 -6.59
C ARG A 46 2.13 6.40 -7.38
N ARG A 47 2.55 5.15 -7.64
CA ARG A 47 1.74 4.16 -8.36
C ARG A 47 0.47 3.80 -7.60
N ILE A 48 0.54 3.67 -6.27
CA ILE A 48 -0.64 3.45 -5.43
C ILE A 48 -1.59 4.65 -5.50
N ALA A 49 -1.07 5.87 -5.46
CA ALA A 49 -1.87 7.07 -5.58
C ALA A 49 -2.59 7.12 -6.94
N GLU A 50 -1.89 6.83 -8.03
CA GLU A 50 -2.47 6.76 -9.38
C GLU A 50 -3.54 5.66 -9.47
N ALA A 51 -3.27 4.46 -8.95
CA ALA A 51 -4.23 3.36 -8.92
C ALA A 51 -5.48 3.71 -8.11
N ALA A 52 -5.32 4.44 -6.99
CA ALA A 52 -6.43 4.87 -6.13
C ALA A 52 -7.38 5.87 -6.82
N GLU A 53 -6.91 6.63 -7.81
CA GLU A 53 -7.76 7.53 -8.60
C GLU A 53 -8.56 6.80 -9.71
N GLY A 54 -8.13 5.60 -10.06
CA GLY A 54 -8.73 4.78 -11.11
C GLY A 54 -9.79 3.79 -10.61
N LEU A 55 -10.07 2.81 -11.46
CA LEU A 55 -11.00 1.71 -11.17
C LEU A 55 -10.55 0.85 -9.95
N PRO A 56 -9.25 0.55 -9.74
CA PRO A 56 -8.82 -0.18 -8.56
C PRO A 56 -9.21 0.50 -7.26
N GLY A 57 -9.06 1.84 -7.19
CA GLY A 57 -9.45 2.61 -5.99
C GLY A 57 -10.95 2.58 -5.73
N ARG A 58 -11.79 2.69 -6.76
CA ARG A 58 -13.25 2.59 -6.61
C ARG A 58 -13.68 1.20 -6.14
N LEU A 59 -13.10 0.15 -6.70
CA LEU A 59 -13.38 -1.23 -6.30
C LEU A 59 -12.93 -1.48 -4.85
N LEU A 60 -11.77 -0.96 -4.46
CA LEU A 60 -11.28 -1.06 -3.08
C LEU A 60 -12.24 -0.39 -2.09
N VAL A 61 -12.76 0.81 -2.40
CA VAL A 61 -13.74 1.50 -1.54
C VAL A 61 -15.00 0.65 -1.34
N SER A 62 -15.52 0.07 -2.44
CA SER A 62 -16.69 -0.81 -2.36
C SER A 62 -16.43 -2.02 -1.47
N LEU A 63 -15.32 -2.71 -1.70
CA LEU A 63 -14.96 -3.90 -0.92
C LEU A 63 -14.64 -3.60 0.55
N LEU A 64 -14.05 -2.44 0.85
CA LEU A 64 -13.84 -2.02 2.24
C LEU A 64 -15.17 -1.76 2.97
N GLY A 65 -16.15 -1.15 2.28
CA GLY A 65 -17.49 -0.97 2.84
C GLY A 65 -18.21 -2.29 3.08
N GLU A 66 -18.09 -3.26 2.16
CA GLU A 66 -18.67 -4.59 2.31
C GLU A 66 -17.95 -5.39 3.43
N ALA A 67 -16.64 -5.25 3.57
CA ALA A 67 -15.82 -5.94 4.57
C ALA A 67 -16.20 -5.63 6.04
N GLU A 68 -16.88 -4.50 6.29
CA GLU A 68 -17.43 -4.18 7.62
C GLU A 68 -18.54 -5.14 8.04
N HIS A 69 -19.18 -5.80 7.08
CA HIS A 69 -20.31 -6.70 7.30
C HIS A 69 -20.06 -8.13 6.80
N ASP A 70 -18.96 -8.35 6.08
CA ASP A 70 -18.58 -9.65 5.52
C ASP A 70 -17.14 -10.02 5.92
N PRO A 71 -16.97 -10.92 6.92
CA PRO A 71 -15.66 -11.37 7.36
C PRO A 71 -14.83 -12.05 6.26
N GLU A 72 -15.45 -12.70 5.28
CA GLU A 72 -14.72 -13.37 4.19
C GLU A 72 -14.03 -12.34 3.29
N ILE A 73 -14.70 -11.21 3.00
CA ILE A 73 -14.09 -10.09 2.25
C ILE A 73 -12.95 -9.48 3.05
N HIS A 74 -13.18 -9.25 4.36
CA HIS A 74 -12.16 -8.69 5.24
C HIS A 74 -10.88 -9.55 5.25
N GLU A 75 -11.04 -10.86 5.47
CA GLU A 75 -9.92 -11.80 5.49
C GLU A 75 -9.22 -11.92 4.14
N ALA A 76 -9.98 -11.95 3.04
CA ALA A 76 -9.43 -12.01 1.70
C ALA A 76 -8.60 -10.75 1.37
N LEU A 77 -9.10 -9.56 1.65
CA LEU A 77 -8.36 -8.30 1.49
C LEU A 77 -7.09 -8.27 2.34
N ALA A 78 -7.19 -8.71 3.60
CA ALA A 78 -6.04 -8.75 4.51
C ALA A 78 -4.96 -9.72 4.02
N ARG A 79 -5.36 -10.93 3.57
CA ARG A 79 -4.44 -11.98 3.14
C ARG A 79 -3.86 -11.74 1.77
N GLU A 80 -4.66 -11.29 0.81
CA GLU A 80 -4.29 -11.30 -0.61
C GLU A 80 -3.82 -9.93 -1.12
N LEU A 81 -4.30 -8.84 -0.53
CA LEU A 81 -3.91 -7.49 -0.92
C LEU A 81 -2.98 -6.82 0.10
N PHE A 82 -3.48 -6.58 1.31
CA PHE A 82 -2.75 -5.74 2.27
C PHE A 82 -1.52 -6.43 2.86
N GLY A 83 -1.62 -7.72 3.19
CA GLY A 83 -0.52 -8.49 3.78
C GLY A 83 0.73 -8.52 2.90
N PRO A 84 0.65 -8.98 1.65
CA PRO A 84 1.79 -9.00 0.73
C PRO A 84 2.39 -7.62 0.47
N ARG A 85 1.56 -6.59 0.30
CA ARG A 85 2.05 -5.22 0.11
C ARG A 85 2.76 -4.68 1.34
N ARG A 86 2.20 -4.89 2.52
CA ARG A 86 2.83 -4.50 3.80
C ARG A 86 4.18 -5.19 3.98
N GLN A 87 4.29 -6.48 3.68
CA GLN A 87 5.54 -7.22 3.74
C GLN A 87 6.60 -6.63 2.78
N GLY A 88 6.22 -6.29 1.56
CA GLY A 88 7.08 -5.64 0.59
C GLY A 88 7.60 -4.29 1.09
N THR A 89 6.72 -3.45 1.64
CA THR A 89 7.06 -2.16 2.25
C THR A 89 8.02 -2.32 3.43
N VAL A 90 7.73 -3.23 4.35
CA VAL A 90 8.58 -3.51 5.52
C VAL A 90 9.98 -3.98 5.08
N LYS A 91 10.06 -4.83 4.06
CA LYS A 91 11.34 -5.27 3.48
C LYS A 91 12.15 -4.11 2.90
N ALA A 92 11.50 -3.22 2.16
CA ALA A 92 12.15 -2.05 1.58
C ALA A 92 12.64 -1.06 2.67
N ILE A 93 11.85 -0.84 3.72
CA ILE A 93 12.24 0.01 4.85
C ILE A 93 13.41 -0.59 5.62
N ARG A 94 13.41 -1.90 5.89
CA ARG A 94 14.57 -2.57 6.52
C ARG A 94 15.84 -2.38 5.70
N ARG A 95 15.79 -2.57 4.39
CA ARG A 95 16.95 -2.31 3.51
C ARG A 95 17.44 -0.86 3.61
N ALA A 96 16.53 0.11 3.73
CA ALA A 96 16.88 1.51 3.92
C ALA A 96 17.51 1.77 5.30
N GLN A 97 17.08 1.06 6.35
CA GLN A 97 17.70 1.11 7.67
C GLN A 97 19.10 0.47 7.68
N ASP A 98 19.23 -0.71 7.07
CA ASP A 98 20.50 -1.43 6.97
C ASP A 98 21.56 -0.64 6.19
N SER A 99 21.14 0.14 5.19
CA SER A 99 22.02 1.04 4.44
C SER A 99 22.31 2.37 5.16
N GLY A 100 21.72 2.62 6.32
CA GLY A 100 21.85 3.88 7.05
C GLY A 100 21.07 5.06 6.47
N ALA A 101 20.23 4.83 5.47
CA ALA A 101 19.38 5.87 4.88
C ALA A 101 18.20 6.26 5.79
N LEU A 102 17.73 5.32 6.60
CA LEU A 102 16.71 5.53 7.64
C LEU A 102 17.24 5.15 9.01
N ARG A 103 16.70 5.78 10.05
CA ARG A 103 17.02 5.50 11.45
C ARG A 103 16.48 4.12 11.86
N PRO A 104 17.27 3.29 12.57
CA PRO A 104 16.89 1.91 12.90
C PRO A 104 15.93 1.80 14.10
N ASP A 105 15.77 2.85 14.89
CA ASP A 105 14.94 2.87 16.11
C ASP A 105 13.43 3.05 15.84
N VAL A 106 13.03 3.28 14.59
CA VAL A 106 11.62 3.31 14.19
C VAL A 106 11.23 1.95 13.64
N PRO A 107 10.23 1.27 14.21
CA PRO A 107 9.77 -0.01 13.68
C PRO A 107 9.39 0.08 12.20
N PRO A 108 9.85 -0.85 11.32
CA PRO A 108 9.59 -0.76 9.90
C PRO A 108 8.12 -0.70 9.51
N TYR A 109 7.26 -1.41 10.25
CA TYR A 109 5.82 -1.36 10.02
C TYR A 109 5.24 0.04 10.29
N LEU A 110 5.70 0.70 11.36
CA LEU A 110 5.25 2.05 11.71
C LEU A 110 5.72 3.07 10.65
N ALA A 111 6.95 2.95 10.18
CA ALA A 111 7.45 3.80 9.09
C ALA A 111 6.62 3.63 7.81
N GLY A 112 6.19 2.40 7.51
CA GLY A 112 5.26 2.11 6.43
C GLY A 112 3.89 2.76 6.65
N ASP A 113 3.30 2.57 7.82
CA ASP A 113 2.00 3.15 8.15
C ASP A 113 2.01 4.70 8.06
N LEU A 114 3.11 5.34 8.49
CA LEU A 114 3.30 6.78 8.33
C LEU A 114 3.34 7.22 6.86
N LEU A 115 3.98 6.43 5.98
CA LEU A 115 4.09 6.76 4.55
C LEU A 115 2.76 6.60 3.80
N TYR A 116 2.03 5.53 4.06
CA TYR A 116 0.80 5.22 3.32
C TYR A 116 -0.46 5.81 3.97
N GLY A 117 -0.49 5.96 5.29
CA GLY A 117 -1.64 6.47 6.04
C GLY A 117 -2.20 7.80 5.52
N PRO A 118 -1.39 8.83 5.26
CA PRO A 118 -1.87 10.10 4.72
C PRO A 118 -2.57 9.99 3.37
N LEU A 119 -2.14 9.04 2.50
CA LEU A 119 -2.78 8.80 1.20
C LEU A 119 -4.17 8.21 1.39
N PHE A 120 -4.27 7.20 2.25
CA PHE A 120 -5.54 6.57 2.61
C PHE A 120 -6.50 7.55 3.26
N TYR A 121 -6.04 8.31 4.25
CA TYR A 121 -6.84 9.34 4.91
C TYR A 121 -7.38 10.36 3.91
N ARG A 122 -6.52 10.89 3.03
CA ARG A 122 -6.92 11.86 2.02
C ARG A 122 -7.94 11.28 1.05
N LYS A 123 -7.72 10.07 0.56
CA LYS A 123 -8.60 9.42 -0.42
C LYS A 123 -9.93 8.99 0.17
N PHE A 124 -9.90 8.26 1.27
CA PHE A 124 -11.06 7.53 1.78
C PHE A 124 -11.83 8.28 2.87
N ILE A 125 -11.19 9.20 3.59
CA ILE A 125 -11.85 9.97 4.64
C ILE A 125 -12.19 11.38 4.16
N ARG A 126 -11.24 12.05 3.49
CA ARG A 126 -11.46 13.41 2.99
C ARG A 126 -12.09 13.47 1.60
N HIS A 127 -12.11 12.35 0.88
CA HIS A 127 -12.59 12.24 -0.51
C HIS A 127 -11.90 13.24 -1.47
N GLU A 128 -10.64 13.54 -1.21
CA GLU A 128 -9.82 14.42 -2.02
C GLU A 128 -8.86 13.64 -2.94
N PRO A 129 -8.50 14.18 -4.10
CA PRO A 129 -7.57 13.51 -5.01
C PRO A 129 -6.17 13.39 -4.39
N VAL A 130 -5.54 12.22 -4.58
CA VAL A 130 -4.16 11.95 -4.17
C VAL A 130 -3.24 12.20 -5.36
N THR A 131 -2.73 13.43 -5.45
CA THR A 131 -1.85 13.85 -6.55
C THR A 131 -0.39 13.45 -6.31
N GLY A 132 0.41 13.34 -7.38
CA GLY A 132 1.85 13.10 -7.26
C GLY A 132 2.57 14.18 -6.42
N ALA A 133 2.14 15.43 -6.50
CA ALA A 133 2.67 16.52 -5.67
C ALA A 133 2.39 16.28 -4.17
N PHE A 134 1.19 15.82 -3.83
CA PHE A 134 0.84 15.46 -2.45
C PHE A 134 1.70 14.27 -1.96
N VAL A 135 1.88 13.25 -2.79
CA VAL A 135 2.76 12.11 -2.46
C VAL A 135 4.17 12.57 -2.17
N ASP A 136 4.72 13.48 -2.98
CA ASP A 136 6.07 13.99 -2.77
C ASP A 136 6.21 14.82 -1.48
N GLN A 137 5.20 15.61 -1.14
CA GLN A 137 5.15 16.34 0.13
C GLN A 137 5.13 15.37 1.32
N VAL A 138 4.22 14.39 1.31
CA VAL A 138 4.12 13.35 2.35
C VAL A 138 5.45 12.62 2.51
N PHE A 139 5.99 12.12 1.40
CA PHE A 139 7.26 11.40 1.39
C PHE A 139 8.40 12.24 1.95
N GLY A 140 8.54 13.51 1.50
CA GLY A 140 9.60 14.41 1.94
C GLY A 140 9.53 14.72 3.44
N HIS A 141 8.34 15.05 3.97
CA HIS A 141 8.16 15.39 5.38
C HIS A 141 8.37 14.19 6.30
N ILE A 142 7.82 13.03 5.95
CA ILE A 142 7.98 11.82 6.75
C ILE A 142 9.43 11.36 6.70
N LEU A 143 10.06 11.37 5.53
CA LEU A 143 11.46 10.99 5.38
C LEU A 143 12.40 11.88 6.20
N ALA A 144 12.12 13.19 6.30
CA ALA A 144 12.89 14.09 7.16
C ALA A 144 12.86 13.67 8.64
N GLY A 145 11.71 13.13 9.11
CA GLY A 145 11.57 12.57 10.47
C GLY A 145 12.22 11.19 10.64
N LEU A 146 12.34 10.43 9.55
CA LEU A 146 12.87 9.06 9.55
C LEU A 146 14.38 8.98 9.24
N ARG A 147 15.02 10.08 8.84
CA ARG A 147 16.48 10.12 8.63
C ARG A 147 17.24 9.99 9.94
N PRO A 148 18.47 9.45 9.92
CA PRO A 148 19.35 9.47 11.09
C PRO A 148 19.53 10.88 11.63
N ARG A 149 19.44 11.03 12.95
CA ARG A 149 19.74 12.33 13.59
C ARG A 149 21.25 12.55 13.57
N PRO A 150 21.73 13.78 13.27
CA PRO A 150 23.13 14.07 13.46
C PRO A 150 23.52 13.83 14.93
N ALA A 151 24.69 13.20 15.14
CA ALA A 151 25.19 12.98 16.49
C ALA A 151 25.22 14.34 17.23
N ARG A 152 24.58 14.42 18.41
CA ARG A 152 24.73 15.59 19.27
C ARG A 152 26.22 15.74 19.58
N ARG A 153 26.85 16.79 19.05
CA ARG A 153 28.16 17.20 19.55
C ARG A 153 28.01 17.52 21.03
N LYS A 154 28.71 16.75 21.88
CA LYS A 154 28.88 17.07 23.30
C LYS A 154 29.76 18.28 23.42
#